data_ca2e66dc84bf8d6a1ae454d2163db24d
#
_entry.id   ca2e66dc84bf8d6a1ae454d2163db24d
#
_cell.length_a   1.000
_cell.length_b   1.000
_cell.length_c   1.000
_cell.angle_alpha   90.00
_cell.angle_beta   90.00
_cell.angle_gamma   90.00
#
_symmetry.space_group_name_H-M   'P 1'
#
loop_
_entity.id
_entity.type
_entity.pdbx_description
1 polymer ?
#
loop_
_entity_poly.entity_id
_entity_poly.type
_entity_poly.pdbx_seq_one_letter_code
_entity_poly.pdbx_strand_id
1 'polypeptide(L)'
;AGSCGAEVSGVNLAKPINRKTFAEIYEAWLTYQVLFFRNQKLTSGEYLKFARKWGGIHIHPFVKGLRQYPEILEVKKTEADTYTFGNRWHTDQMFAPRPAKATLLYAKETPTVGGDTLYANMYDAYKALSPGMKRMLEPIRTFNVGDGNKRSAKYGNRQNRYKGASAKPKTPPKGVKTNSQHPLVRTHPE
;
A
#
# COMPACT_ATOMS: atom_id res chain seq x y z
N ALA A 1 7.77 -8.72 -17.97
CA ALA A 1 7.36 -8.72 -16.57
C ALA A 1 7.55 -10.11 -16.00
N GLY A 2 7.90 -10.19 -14.69
CA GLY A 2 7.98 -11.49 -13.98
C GLY A 2 6.60 -12.07 -13.68
N SER A 3 6.43 -12.66 -12.50
CA SER A 3 5.15 -13.25 -12.06
C SER A 3 4.02 -12.23 -11.82
N CYS A 4 4.32 -10.94 -11.77
CA CYS A 4 3.35 -9.84 -11.68
C CYS A 4 3.95 -8.56 -12.27
N GLY A 5 3.08 -7.60 -12.57
CA GLY A 5 3.44 -6.28 -13.08
C GLY A 5 3.29 -6.14 -14.59
N ALA A 6 2.70 -5.02 -15.02
CA ALA A 6 2.61 -4.61 -16.42
C ALA A 6 2.74 -3.10 -16.55
N GLU A 7 3.25 -2.66 -17.69
CA GLU A 7 3.30 -1.24 -18.04
C GLU A 7 2.09 -0.85 -18.90
N VAL A 8 1.44 0.23 -18.52
CA VAL A 8 0.29 0.80 -19.25
C VAL A 8 0.78 2.01 -20.03
N SER A 9 0.68 1.93 -21.34
CA SER A 9 1.05 3.02 -22.26
C SER A 9 -0.19 3.68 -22.89
N GLY A 10 -0.01 4.85 -23.50
CA GLY A 10 -1.08 5.56 -24.22
C GLY A 10 -2.11 6.26 -23.33
N VAL A 11 -1.92 6.25 -21.99
CA VAL A 11 -2.85 6.90 -21.05
C VAL A 11 -2.17 8.08 -20.35
N ASN A 12 -2.86 9.22 -20.31
CA ASN A 12 -2.47 10.39 -19.54
C ASN A 12 -3.43 10.54 -18.34
N LEU A 13 -2.93 10.27 -17.13
CA LEU A 13 -3.75 10.29 -15.91
C LEU A 13 -4.13 11.70 -15.44
N ALA A 14 -3.51 12.76 -15.98
CA ALA A 14 -3.91 14.14 -15.72
C ALA A 14 -5.20 14.51 -16.46
N LYS A 15 -5.54 13.78 -17.54
CA LYS A 15 -6.75 14.01 -18.33
C LYS A 15 -7.93 13.16 -17.80
N PRO A 16 -9.17 13.56 -18.08
CA PRO A 16 -10.34 12.73 -17.79
C PRO A 16 -10.23 11.37 -18.50
N ILE A 17 -10.29 10.29 -17.73
CA ILE A 17 -10.31 8.93 -18.24
C ILE A 17 -11.77 8.49 -18.36
N ASN A 18 -12.20 8.09 -19.55
CA ASN A 18 -13.53 7.60 -19.80
C ASN A 18 -13.78 6.22 -19.13
N ARG A 19 -15.03 5.78 -19.12
CA ARG A 19 -15.43 4.54 -18.44
C ARG A 19 -14.78 3.30 -19.07
N LYS A 20 -14.69 3.26 -20.41
CA LYS A 20 -14.09 2.12 -21.14
C LYS A 20 -12.62 1.97 -20.81
N THR A 21 -11.83 3.04 -20.97
CA THR A 21 -10.40 3.03 -20.64
C THR A 21 -10.13 2.67 -19.16
N PHE A 22 -10.97 3.16 -18.25
CA PHE A 22 -10.81 2.79 -16.83
C PHE A 22 -11.12 1.31 -16.60
N ALA A 23 -12.13 0.74 -17.27
CA ALA A 23 -12.42 -0.69 -17.18
C ALA A 23 -11.24 -1.54 -17.69
N GLU A 24 -10.62 -1.15 -18.81
CA GLU A 24 -9.43 -1.83 -19.34
C GLU A 24 -8.24 -1.76 -18.37
N ILE A 25 -8.01 -0.61 -17.72
CA ILE A 25 -6.99 -0.47 -16.66
C ILE A 25 -7.32 -1.36 -15.47
N TYR A 26 -8.57 -1.44 -15.09
CA TYR A 26 -9.02 -2.25 -13.95
C TYR A 26 -8.81 -3.74 -14.21
N GLU A 27 -9.20 -4.24 -15.37
CA GLU A 27 -8.97 -5.64 -15.81
C GLU A 27 -7.47 -5.97 -15.88
N ALA A 28 -6.67 -5.04 -16.41
CA ALA A 28 -5.22 -5.20 -16.42
C ALA A 28 -4.65 -5.30 -14.99
N TRP A 29 -5.18 -4.50 -14.06
CA TRP A 29 -4.76 -4.59 -12.66
C TRP A 29 -5.14 -5.92 -12.01
N LEU A 30 -6.34 -6.45 -12.25
CA LEU A 30 -6.74 -7.77 -11.77
C LEU A 30 -5.85 -8.88 -12.32
N THR A 31 -5.44 -8.74 -13.57
CA THR A 31 -4.59 -9.73 -14.27
C THR A 31 -3.14 -9.67 -13.79
N TYR A 32 -2.56 -8.46 -13.75
CA TYR A 32 -1.13 -8.27 -13.51
C TYR A 32 -0.79 -7.80 -12.09
N GLN A 33 -1.77 -7.44 -11.27
CA GLN A 33 -1.67 -7.06 -9.84
C GLN A 33 -0.91 -5.76 -9.58
N VAL A 34 0.09 -5.42 -10.39
CA VAL A 34 0.85 -4.17 -10.31
C VAL A 34 0.87 -3.52 -11.69
N LEU A 35 0.49 -2.24 -11.75
CA LEU A 35 0.53 -1.47 -12.99
C LEU A 35 1.47 -0.28 -12.87
N PHE A 36 2.26 -0.05 -13.91
CA PHE A 36 3.18 1.07 -14.03
C PHE A 36 2.71 2.02 -15.12
N PHE A 37 2.62 3.30 -14.78
CA PHE A 37 2.28 4.38 -15.68
C PHE A 37 3.49 5.31 -15.78
N ARG A 38 4.26 5.19 -16.85
CA ARG A 38 5.47 6.01 -17.05
C ARG A 38 5.13 7.46 -17.44
N ASN A 39 6.06 8.36 -17.16
CA ASN A 39 6.03 9.75 -17.62
C ASN A 39 4.78 10.54 -17.27
N GLN A 40 4.14 10.21 -16.16
CA GLN A 40 2.97 10.96 -15.67
C GLN A 40 3.39 12.22 -14.92
N LYS A 41 2.79 13.35 -15.26
CA LYS A 41 2.96 14.63 -14.55
C LYS A 41 1.62 15.02 -13.96
N LEU A 42 1.44 14.80 -12.65
CA LEU A 42 0.17 15.00 -11.95
C LEU A 42 0.31 16.06 -10.86
N THR A 43 -0.67 16.94 -10.79
CA THR A 43 -0.95 17.69 -9.57
C THR A 43 -1.55 16.77 -8.51
N SER A 44 -1.53 17.17 -7.25
CA SER A 44 -2.18 16.41 -6.17
C SER A 44 -3.68 16.21 -6.41
N GLY A 45 -4.35 17.22 -7.01
CA GLY A 45 -5.77 17.14 -7.35
C GLY A 45 -6.06 16.10 -8.45
N GLU A 46 -5.25 16.06 -9.51
CA GLU A 46 -5.37 15.07 -10.58
C GLU A 46 -5.07 13.66 -10.09
N TYR A 47 -4.06 13.51 -9.26
CA TYR A 47 -3.74 12.25 -8.62
C TYR A 47 -4.92 11.71 -7.79
N LEU A 48 -5.53 12.54 -6.94
CA LEU A 48 -6.73 12.17 -6.18
C LEU A 48 -7.94 11.89 -7.07
N LYS A 49 -8.12 12.65 -8.17
CA LYS A 49 -9.20 12.42 -9.12
C LYS A 49 -9.09 11.03 -9.75
N PHE A 50 -7.88 10.62 -10.13
CA PHE A 50 -7.65 9.26 -10.60
C PHE A 50 -7.87 8.22 -9.49
N ALA A 51 -7.33 8.46 -8.29
CA ALA A 51 -7.49 7.55 -7.16
C ALA A 51 -8.97 7.30 -6.80
N ARG A 52 -9.82 8.32 -6.87
CA ARG A 52 -11.26 8.18 -6.60
C ARG A 52 -12.02 7.30 -7.60
N LYS A 53 -11.47 7.03 -8.77
CA LYS A 53 -12.06 6.05 -9.70
C LYS A 53 -11.99 4.61 -9.17
N TRP A 54 -11.03 4.33 -8.30
CA TRP A 54 -10.86 3.02 -7.65
C TRP A 54 -11.81 2.80 -6.48
N GLY A 55 -12.49 3.86 -6.01
CA GLY A 55 -13.41 3.82 -4.88
C GLY A 55 -13.10 4.87 -3.81
N GLY A 56 -13.57 4.61 -2.59
CA GLY A 56 -13.31 5.48 -1.45
C GLY A 56 -11.83 5.49 -1.07
N ILE A 57 -11.31 6.68 -0.75
CA ILE A 57 -9.92 6.83 -0.35
C ILE A 57 -9.80 6.69 1.16
N HIS A 58 -8.86 5.86 1.59
CA HIS A 58 -8.55 5.67 2.99
C HIS A 58 -7.61 6.76 3.51
N ILE A 59 -7.99 7.42 4.60
CA ILE A 59 -7.10 8.35 5.32
C ILE A 59 -6.32 7.56 6.35
N HIS A 60 -5.01 7.54 6.23
CA HIS A 60 -4.14 6.77 7.10
C HIS A 60 -4.27 7.25 8.57
N PRO A 61 -4.60 6.35 9.53
CA PRO A 61 -4.92 6.78 10.89
C PRO A 61 -3.70 7.19 11.71
N PHE A 62 -2.49 6.77 11.33
CA PHE A 62 -1.28 6.93 12.12
C PHE A 62 -0.25 7.89 11.54
N VAL A 63 -0.41 8.30 10.30
CA VAL A 63 0.52 9.22 9.61
C VAL A 63 -0.27 10.41 9.08
N LYS A 64 0.29 11.60 9.24
CA LYS A 64 -0.31 12.82 8.70
C LYS A 64 -0.11 12.87 7.19
N GLY A 65 -1.19 13.12 6.45
CA GLY A 65 -1.12 13.46 5.03
C GLY A 65 -0.71 14.92 4.81
N LEU A 66 -0.67 15.31 3.54
CA LEU A 66 -0.41 16.69 3.14
C LEU A 66 -1.48 17.63 3.73
N ARG A 67 -1.09 18.87 4.04
CA ARG A 67 -2.01 19.84 4.67
C ARG A 67 -3.28 20.08 3.84
N GLN A 68 -3.13 20.25 2.54
CA GLN A 68 -4.25 20.50 1.62
C GLN A 68 -4.91 19.21 1.09
N TYR A 69 -4.23 18.08 1.22
CA TYR A 69 -4.68 16.77 0.70
C TYR A 69 -4.38 15.69 1.76
N PRO A 70 -5.17 15.60 2.83
CA PRO A 70 -4.89 14.69 3.94
C PRO A 70 -4.94 13.20 3.54
N GLU A 71 -5.53 12.89 2.40
CA GLU A 71 -5.55 11.55 1.80
C GLU A 71 -4.19 11.13 1.20
N ILE A 72 -3.33 12.10 0.89
CA ILE A 72 -2.02 11.85 0.28
C ILE A 72 -0.96 11.81 1.38
N LEU A 73 -0.28 10.69 1.49
CA LEU A 73 0.90 10.56 2.34
C LEU A 73 2.15 10.91 1.55
N GLU A 74 2.96 11.80 2.10
CA GLU A 74 4.31 12.02 1.58
C GLU A 74 5.26 11.03 2.25
N VAL A 75 5.92 10.21 1.44
CA VAL A 75 7.02 9.34 1.85
C VAL A 75 8.29 9.92 1.25
N LYS A 76 9.07 10.60 2.06
CA LYS A 76 10.33 11.21 1.65
C LYS A 76 11.47 10.54 2.41
N LYS A 77 12.54 10.24 1.70
CA LYS A 77 13.81 9.84 2.28
C LYS A 77 14.90 10.81 1.83
N THR A 78 15.66 11.30 2.78
CA THR A 78 16.83 12.16 2.56
C THR A 78 18.08 11.44 3.02
N GLU A 79 19.25 11.96 2.71
CA GLU A 79 20.54 11.43 3.17
C GLU A 79 20.66 11.41 4.70
N ALA A 80 19.97 12.34 5.38
CA ALA A 80 19.94 12.42 6.86
C ALA A 80 19.02 11.36 7.51
N ASP A 81 18.15 10.69 6.75
CA ASP A 81 17.24 9.70 7.30
C ASP A 81 17.94 8.38 7.58
N THR A 82 17.99 7.97 8.83
CA THR A 82 18.59 6.71 9.27
C THR A 82 17.66 5.51 9.19
N TYR A 83 16.38 5.74 8.92
CA TYR A 83 15.35 4.72 8.82
C TYR A 83 14.70 4.71 7.43
N THR A 84 14.57 3.52 6.85
CA THR A 84 13.83 3.33 5.59
C THR A 84 12.43 2.83 5.89
N PHE A 85 11.43 3.63 5.53
CA PHE A 85 10.02 3.24 5.67
C PHE A 85 9.69 2.13 4.67
N GLY A 86 9.02 1.07 5.14
CA GLY A 86 8.58 -0.02 4.25
C GLY A 86 9.67 -1.03 3.83
N ASN A 87 10.81 -1.10 4.53
CA ASN A 87 11.94 -1.97 4.20
C ASN A 87 11.76 -3.47 4.52
N ARG A 88 10.55 -3.92 4.74
CA ARG A 88 10.22 -5.34 5.01
C ARG A 88 9.04 -5.75 4.16
N TRP A 89 8.98 -7.02 3.78
CA TRP A 89 7.80 -7.59 3.15
C TRP A 89 6.57 -7.41 4.02
N HIS A 90 5.52 -6.85 3.47
CA HIS A 90 4.26 -6.58 4.17
C HIS A 90 3.10 -6.45 3.19
N THR A 91 1.91 -6.60 3.70
CA THR A 91 0.67 -6.15 3.04
C THR A 91 0.19 -4.91 3.78
N ASP A 92 -0.21 -3.89 3.03
CA ASP A 92 -0.64 -2.62 3.60
C ASP A 92 -1.89 -2.75 4.47
N GLN A 93 -1.88 -2.03 5.59
CA GLN A 93 -3.04 -1.76 6.45
C GLN A 93 -3.81 -2.99 6.95
N MET A 94 -3.16 -4.14 7.11
CA MET A 94 -3.78 -5.36 7.63
C MET A 94 -4.36 -5.22 9.05
N PHE A 95 -4.03 -4.14 9.77
CA PHE A 95 -4.66 -3.81 11.05
C PHE A 95 -6.11 -3.33 10.90
N ALA A 96 -6.52 -2.88 9.72
CA ALA A 96 -7.88 -2.42 9.47
C ALA A 96 -8.82 -3.62 9.26
N PRO A 97 -10.08 -3.57 9.77
CA PRO A 97 -11.08 -4.61 9.49
C PRO A 97 -11.35 -4.83 8.00
N ARG A 98 -11.27 -3.74 7.24
CA ARG A 98 -11.31 -3.72 5.77
C ARG A 98 -10.08 -2.98 5.26
N PRO A 99 -8.96 -3.65 4.97
CA PRO A 99 -7.79 -3.05 4.36
C PRO A 99 -8.10 -2.45 2.99
N ALA A 100 -7.33 -1.45 2.59
CA ALA A 100 -7.45 -0.88 1.26
C ALA A 100 -7.16 -1.97 0.20
N LYS A 101 -7.97 -2.00 -0.87
CA LYS A 101 -7.82 -2.99 -1.94
C LYS A 101 -6.62 -2.72 -2.85
N ALA A 102 -6.19 -1.48 -2.94
CA ALA A 102 -5.04 -1.08 -3.73
C ALA A 102 -4.33 0.11 -3.09
N THR A 103 -3.04 0.23 -3.35
CA THR A 103 -2.22 1.39 -2.98
C THR A 103 -1.70 2.02 -4.27
N LEU A 104 -1.89 3.33 -4.41
CA LEU A 104 -1.34 4.10 -5.49
C LEU A 104 -0.08 4.82 -5.00
N LEU A 105 1.02 4.70 -5.75
CA LEU A 105 2.26 5.42 -5.51
C LEU A 105 2.54 6.36 -6.66
N TYR A 106 2.89 7.59 -6.35
CA TYR A 106 3.34 8.57 -7.34
C TYR A 106 4.74 9.04 -6.99
N ALA A 107 5.73 8.59 -7.74
CA ALA A 107 7.11 8.98 -7.57
C ALA A 107 7.32 10.43 -8.04
N LYS A 108 7.77 11.30 -7.15
CA LYS A 108 8.10 12.70 -7.44
C LYS A 108 9.58 12.86 -7.75
N GLU A 109 10.40 12.23 -6.94
CA GLU A 109 11.85 12.19 -7.06
C GLU A 109 12.31 10.76 -6.79
N THR A 110 13.19 10.25 -7.60
CA THR A 110 13.80 8.94 -7.45
C THR A 110 15.32 9.07 -7.63
N PRO A 111 16.12 8.33 -6.87
CA PRO A 111 17.55 8.29 -7.10
C PRO A 111 17.84 7.60 -8.45
N THR A 112 19.02 7.86 -9.00
CA THR A 112 19.48 7.20 -10.22
C THR A 112 19.80 5.72 -10.00
N VAL A 113 20.13 5.34 -8.77
CA VAL A 113 20.47 3.97 -8.38
C VAL A 113 19.83 3.66 -7.02
N GLY A 114 19.22 2.48 -6.91
CA GLY A 114 18.61 2.00 -5.68
C GLY A 114 17.25 2.62 -5.36
N GLY A 115 16.71 2.27 -4.20
CA GLY A 115 15.39 2.73 -3.77
C GLY A 115 14.23 1.98 -4.43
N ASP A 116 14.48 0.81 -4.99
CA ASP A 116 13.48 0.00 -5.69
C ASP A 116 12.36 -0.44 -4.75
N THR A 117 11.14 -0.46 -5.30
CA THR A 117 10.00 -1.10 -4.65
C THR A 117 9.82 -2.50 -5.22
N LEU A 118 9.90 -3.49 -4.35
CA LEU A 118 9.77 -4.90 -4.73
C LEU A 118 8.34 -5.39 -4.47
N TYR A 119 7.85 -6.22 -5.38
CA TYR A 119 6.54 -6.85 -5.28
C TYR A 119 6.65 -8.36 -5.37
N ALA A 120 5.79 -9.09 -4.64
CA ALA A 120 5.70 -10.53 -4.70
C ALA A 120 4.27 -10.94 -5.04
N ASN A 121 4.13 -11.86 -6.02
CA ASN A 121 2.85 -12.45 -6.36
C ASN A 121 2.43 -13.48 -5.32
N MET A 122 1.50 -13.11 -4.44
CA MET A 122 1.03 -14.00 -3.38
C MET A 122 0.13 -15.14 -3.89
N TYR A 123 -0.48 -15.01 -5.08
CA TYR A 123 -1.19 -16.13 -5.71
C TYR A 123 -0.23 -17.24 -6.11
N ASP A 124 0.90 -16.90 -6.71
CA ASP A 124 1.93 -17.88 -7.08
C ASP A 124 2.59 -18.47 -5.84
N ALA A 125 2.86 -17.65 -4.82
CA ALA A 125 3.37 -18.15 -3.54
C ALA A 125 2.42 -19.17 -2.90
N TYR A 126 1.11 -18.91 -2.92
CA TYR A 126 0.11 -19.85 -2.41
C TYR A 126 -0.01 -21.10 -3.31
N LYS A 127 0.02 -20.94 -4.64
CA LYS A 127 -0.03 -22.07 -5.58
C LYS A 127 1.12 -23.05 -5.34
N ALA A 128 2.32 -22.54 -5.06
CA ALA A 128 3.53 -23.33 -4.82
C ALA A 128 3.48 -24.17 -3.53
N LEU A 129 2.57 -23.89 -2.62
CA LEU A 129 2.40 -24.68 -1.40
C LEU A 129 1.83 -26.06 -1.71
N SER A 130 2.33 -27.09 -1.00
CA SER A 130 1.77 -28.43 -1.06
C SER A 130 0.32 -28.47 -0.58
N PRO A 131 -0.48 -29.46 -0.99
CA PRO A 131 -1.86 -29.61 -0.48
C PRO A 131 -1.91 -29.75 1.04
N GLY A 132 -0.93 -30.42 1.65
CA GLY A 132 -0.84 -30.54 3.10
C GLY A 132 -0.61 -29.18 3.79
N MET A 133 0.29 -28.36 3.24
CA MET A 133 0.55 -27.02 3.74
C MET A 133 -0.70 -26.12 3.61
N LYS A 134 -1.39 -26.17 2.48
CA LYS A 134 -2.64 -25.41 2.28
C LYS A 134 -3.69 -25.76 3.33
N ARG A 135 -3.93 -27.05 3.57
CA ARG A 135 -4.87 -27.50 4.63
C ARG A 135 -4.46 -27.05 6.02
N MET A 136 -3.16 -27.07 6.32
CA MET A 136 -2.63 -26.61 7.62
C MET A 136 -2.86 -25.10 7.83
N LEU A 137 -2.70 -24.28 6.77
CA LEU A 137 -2.79 -22.83 6.87
C LEU A 137 -4.23 -22.29 6.84
N GLU A 138 -5.16 -23.03 6.25
CA GLU A 138 -6.55 -22.61 6.06
C GLU A 138 -7.28 -22.17 7.33
N PRO A 139 -7.23 -22.91 8.47
CA PRO A 139 -7.90 -22.53 9.70
C PRO A 139 -7.17 -21.42 10.48
N ILE A 140 -5.93 -21.08 10.09
CA ILE A 140 -5.11 -20.15 10.86
C ILE A 140 -5.60 -18.72 10.68
N ARG A 141 -5.67 -17.99 11.78
CA ARG A 141 -5.99 -16.56 11.80
C ARG A 141 -4.82 -15.75 12.35
N THR A 142 -4.59 -14.60 11.76
CA THR A 142 -3.58 -13.65 12.19
C THR A 142 -4.23 -12.50 12.96
N PHE A 143 -3.57 -12.04 14.02
CA PHE A 143 -3.96 -10.82 14.73
C PHE A 143 -3.00 -9.70 14.32
N ASN A 144 -3.54 -8.70 13.61
CA ASN A 144 -2.77 -7.61 13.03
C ASN A 144 -2.97 -6.33 13.86
N VAL A 145 -1.88 -5.70 14.27
CA VAL A 145 -1.88 -4.51 15.12
C VAL A 145 -1.16 -3.38 14.40
N GLY A 146 -1.88 -2.30 14.10
CA GLY A 146 -1.32 -1.07 13.55
C GLY A 146 -0.74 -0.15 14.62
N ASP A 147 -1.29 -0.24 15.84
CA ASP A 147 -0.82 0.54 16.99
C ASP A 147 0.30 -0.22 17.71
N GLY A 148 1.54 0.19 17.47
CA GLY A 148 2.73 -0.43 18.06
C GLY A 148 2.82 -0.35 19.58
N ASN A 149 1.99 0.46 20.25
CA ASN A 149 2.08 0.69 21.69
C ASN A 149 1.72 -0.54 22.55
N LYS A 150 0.92 -1.47 22.04
CA LYS A 150 0.51 -2.66 22.81
C LYS A 150 1.44 -3.88 22.69
N ARG A 151 2.39 -3.85 21.76
CA ARG A 151 3.40 -4.92 21.58
C ARG A 151 4.82 -4.49 21.97
N SER A 152 4.99 -3.33 22.50
CA SER A 152 6.20 -2.55 22.29
C SER A 152 7.31 -2.66 23.31
N ALA A 153 7.21 -3.45 24.36
CA ALA A 153 8.39 -3.68 25.19
C ALA A 153 9.54 -4.35 24.39
N LYS A 154 9.20 -5.20 23.42
CA LYS A 154 10.17 -5.95 22.60
C LYS A 154 10.49 -5.32 21.24
N TYR A 155 9.61 -4.49 20.67
CA TYR A 155 9.74 -3.98 19.28
C TYR A 155 9.80 -2.45 19.16
N GLY A 156 9.98 -1.76 20.26
CA GLY A 156 10.13 -0.31 20.30
C GLY A 156 8.80 0.46 20.29
N ASN A 157 8.82 1.62 20.93
CA ASN A 157 7.72 2.56 20.95
C ASN A 157 7.46 3.08 19.51
N ARG A 158 6.20 3.34 19.17
CA ARG A 158 5.76 3.94 17.90
C ARG A 158 6.54 5.20 17.53
N GLN A 159 6.84 6.06 18.50
CA GLN A 159 7.67 7.24 18.28
C GLN A 159 9.08 6.87 17.81
N ASN A 160 9.64 5.74 18.29
CA ASN A 160 10.94 5.25 17.85
C ASN A 160 10.87 4.63 16.44
N ARG A 161 9.72 4.11 16.02
CA ARG A 161 9.54 3.51 14.68
C ARG A 161 9.66 4.53 13.56
N TYR A 162 9.33 5.79 13.83
CA TYR A 162 9.43 6.89 12.87
C TYR A 162 10.59 7.84 13.19
N LYS A 163 11.39 7.53 14.23
CA LYS A 163 12.58 8.31 14.55
C LYS A 163 13.58 8.19 13.39
N GLY A 164 13.96 9.31 12.81
CA GLY A 164 14.83 9.35 11.65
C GLY A 164 14.12 9.11 10.30
N ALA A 165 12.78 9.15 10.26
CA ALA A 165 12.01 9.18 9.02
C ALA A 165 11.26 10.50 8.88
N SER A 166 11.06 10.96 7.64
CA SER A 166 10.31 12.19 7.34
C SER A 166 8.80 12.08 7.61
N ALA A 167 8.28 10.86 7.75
CA ALA A 167 6.87 10.61 8.06
C ALA A 167 6.47 11.19 9.42
N LYS A 168 5.44 12.04 9.42
CA LYS A 168 4.94 12.69 10.64
C LYS A 168 3.87 11.83 11.30
N PRO A 169 4.14 11.21 12.48
CA PRO A 169 3.15 10.39 13.18
C PRO A 169 1.99 11.25 13.71
N LYS A 170 0.81 10.63 13.78
CA LYS A 170 -0.37 11.20 14.45
C LYS A 170 -1.06 10.16 15.32
N THR A 171 -1.82 10.62 16.31
CA THR A 171 -2.73 9.75 17.06
C THR A 171 -3.94 9.41 16.20
N PRO A 172 -4.37 8.14 16.15
CA PRO A 172 -5.58 7.78 15.42
C PRO A 172 -6.80 8.48 16.05
N PRO A 173 -7.79 8.87 15.24
CA PRO A 173 -9.04 9.41 15.74
C PRO A 173 -9.73 8.43 16.69
N LYS A 174 -10.48 8.97 17.67
CA LYS A 174 -11.27 8.17 18.59
C LYS A 174 -12.27 7.29 17.81
N GLY A 175 -12.38 6.01 18.19
CA GLY A 175 -13.28 5.05 17.53
C GLY A 175 -12.70 4.34 16.31
N VAL A 176 -11.54 4.75 15.80
CA VAL A 176 -10.87 4.03 14.71
C VAL A 176 -10.27 2.72 15.26
N LYS A 177 -10.70 1.59 14.68
CA LYS A 177 -10.10 0.29 15.00
C LYS A 177 -8.67 0.22 14.48
N THR A 178 -7.74 -0.08 15.37
CA THR A 178 -6.30 -0.13 15.08
C THR A 178 -5.74 -1.55 15.12
N ASN A 179 -6.61 -2.53 15.23
CA ASN A 179 -6.27 -3.96 15.19
C ASN A 179 -7.40 -4.76 14.55
N SER A 180 -7.06 -5.88 13.97
CA SER A 180 -8.02 -6.77 13.31
C SER A 180 -7.49 -8.19 13.22
N GLN A 181 -8.41 -9.15 13.19
CA GLN A 181 -8.13 -10.54 12.85
C GLN A 181 -8.50 -10.80 11.40
N HIS A 182 -7.61 -11.48 10.69
CA HIS A 182 -7.86 -11.96 9.33
C HIS A 182 -7.48 -13.43 9.20
N PRO A 183 -8.05 -14.17 8.23
CA PRO A 183 -7.48 -15.44 7.82
C PRO A 183 -6.01 -15.25 7.43
N LEU A 184 -5.16 -16.21 7.73
CA LEU A 184 -3.76 -16.17 7.25
C LEU A 184 -3.72 -16.22 5.72
N VAL A 185 -4.49 -17.15 5.13
CA VAL A 185 -4.74 -17.18 3.69
C VAL A 185 -6.01 -16.35 3.45
N ARG A 186 -5.83 -15.17 2.90
CA ARG A 186 -6.92 -14.24 2.63
C ARG A 186 -7.02 -13.97 1.14
N THR A 187 -8.19 -14.25 0.58
CA THR A 187 -8.50 -13.87 -0.79
C THR A 187 -8.66 -12.36 -0.91
N HIS A 188 -8.11 -11.79 -1.98
CA HIS A 188 -8.35 -10.38 -2.32
C HIS A 188 -9.85 -10.18 -2.63
N PRO A 189 -10.46 -9.05 -2.26
CA PRO A 189 -11.91 -8.83 -2.39
C PRO A 189 -12.37 -8.60 -3.84
N GLU A 190 -11.44 -8.45 -4.78
CA GLU A 190 -11.70 -8.21 -6.21
C GLU A 190 -11.32 -9.42 -7.07
#